data_269e770b66186ef008b28a6d2e0c0cf6
#
_entry.id   269e770b66186ef008b28a6d2e0c0cf6
#
_cell.length_a   1.000
_cell.length_b   1.000
_cell.length_c   1.000
_cell.angle_alpha   90.00
_cell.angle_beta   90.00
_cell.angle_gamma   90.00
#
_symmetry.space_group_name_H-M   'P 1'
#
loop_
_entity.id
_entity.type
_entity.pdbx_description
1 polymer ?
#
loop_
_entity_poly.entity_id
_entity_poly.type
_entity_poly.pdbx_seq_one_letter_code
_entity_poly.pdbx_strand_id
1 'polypeptide(L)'
;WGGAMGAEIFSSAGVSAQVIGAPAAPTSAQDTQLAVKALDATHIDLLLFVGGDGTARDVLAAVDEFTYTCVLGLPAGVKMHSGVFAISPTAAADVVAGLAQGSLVGRILREVRDYVPAVPGASISKHQTVATKRYGELWVPEAAGYLQQMKVGGKEDEDLVVQEVVSYFLDNPEIYSGKALV
;
A
#
# COMPACT_ATOMS: atom_id res chain seq x y z
N TRP A 1 8.51 7.94 -14.25
CA TRP A 1 9.56 8.86 -13.85
C TRP A 1 10.91 8.34 -14.30
N GLY A 2 11.90 9.21 -14.47
CA GLY A 2 13.20 8.86 -15.01
C GLY A 2 14.05 8.00 -14.07
N GLY A 3 15.16 7.47 -14.63
CA GLY A 3 16.15 6.68 -13.89
C GLY A 3 15.56 5.46 -13.18
N ALA A 4 16.16 5.11 -12.04
CA ALA A 4 15.74 3.97 -11.21
C ALA A 4 14.33 4.10 -10.61
N MET A 5 13.70 5.27 -10.71
CA MET A 5 12.32 5.47 -10.24
C MET A 5 11.27 5.06 -11.28
N GLY A 6 11.61 4.25 -12.28
CA GLY A 6 10.65 3.64 -13.19
C GLY A 6 11.20 3.42 -14.61
N ALA A 7 11.75 4.44 -15.25
CA ALA A 7 12.13 4.38 -16.66
C ALA A 7 13.12 3.25 -16.99
N GLU A 8 14.11 2.99 -16.15
CA GLU A 8 15.09 1.92 -16.33
C GLU A 8 14.46 0.53 -16.31
N ILE A 9 13.46 0.32 -15.45
CA ILE A 9 12.73 -0.96 -15.34
C ILE A 9 11.94 -1.22 -16.62
N PHE A 10 11.21 -0.21 -17.12
CA PHE A 10 10.47 -0.32 -18.37
C PHE A 10 11.40 -0.58 -19.56
N SER A 11 12.52 0.14 -19.61
CA SER A 11 13.53 -0.04 -20.67
C SER A 11 14.13 -1.46 -20.64
N SER A 12 14.48 -1.98 -19.47
CA SER A 12 15.03 -3.34 -19.33
C SER A 12 14.01 -4.44 -19.65
N ALA A 13 12.71 -4.15 -19.47
CA ALA A 13 11.63 -5.03 -19.87
C ALA A 13 11.24 -4.91 -21.36
N GLY A 14 11.91 -4.03 -22.13
CA GLY A 14 11.59 -3.78 -23.53
C GLY A 14 10.26 -3.05 -23.74
N VAL A 15 9.73 -2.40 -22.71
CA VAL A 15 8.48 -1.66 -22.76
C VAL A 15 8.75 -0.18 -22.98
N SER A 16 8.15 0.39 -24.03
CA SER A 16 8.24 1.83 -24.29
C SER A 16 7.39 2.60 -23.29
N ALA A 17 7.96 3.63 -22.68
CA ALA A 17 7.27 4.51 -21.74
C ALA A 17 7.64 5.98 -22.00
N GLN A 18 6.69 6.87 -21.82
CA GLN A 18 6.95 8.30 -21.82
C GLN A 18 7.59 8.70 -20.49
N VAL A 19 8.77 9.29 -20.54
CA VAL A 19 9.49 9.80 -19.36
C VAL A 19 9.19 11.28 -19.22
N ILE A 20 8.54 11.66 -18.10
CA ILE A 20 8.05 13.04 -17.87
C ILE A 20 9.09 13.88 -17.12
N GLY A 21 9.95 13.25 -16.29
CA GLY A 21 10.97 13.93 -15.50
C GLY A 21 11.99 12.96 -14.98
N ALA A 22 12.93 13.43 -14.18
CA ALA A 22 14.01 12.63 -13.62
C ALA A 22 14.24 12.97 -12.14
N PRO A 23 14.62 11.97 -11.30
CA PRO A 23 14.96 12.22 -9.91
C PRO A 23 16.33 12.89 -9.76
N ALA A 24 16.56 13.51 -8.61
CA ALA A 24 17.88 13.89 -8.16
C ALA A 24 18.73 12.66 -7.79
N ALA A 25 20.03 12.85 -7.63
CA ALA A 25 20.94 11.83 -7.14
C ALA A 25 21.70 12.38 -5.92
N PRO A 26 21.55 11.78 -4.74
CA PRO A 26 20.66 10.65 -4.38
C PRO A 26 19.18 11.01 -4.40
N THR A 27 18.31 10.00 -4.56
CA THR A 27 16.86 10.17 -4.52
C THR A 27 16.37 10.45 -3.09
N SER A 28 15.27 11.18 -2.98
CA SER A 28 14.66 11.58 -1.71
C SER A 28 13.13 11.52 -1.77
N ALA A 29 12.47 11.74 -0.64
CA ALA A 29 11.01 11.90 -0.57
C ALA A 29 10.49 13.02 -1.50
N GLN A 30 11.28 14.09 -1.70
CA GLN A 30 10.92 15.18 -2.59
C GLN A 30 10.83 14.71 -4.06
N ASP A 31 11.70 13.79 -4.49
CA ASP A 31 11.63 13.22 -5.84
C ASP A 31 10.35 12.44 -6.05
N THR A 32 9.90 11.68 -5.04
CA THR A 32 8.59 11.01 -5.07
C THR A 32 7.46 12.02 -5.21
N GLN A 33 7.47 13.08 -4.41
CA GLN A 33 6.41 14.11 -4.46
C GLN A 33 6.42 14.87 -5.79
N LEU A 34 7.59 15.18 -6.35
CA LEU A 34 7.71 15.81 -7.67
C LEU A 34 7.19 14.89 -8.77
N ALA A 35 7.55 13.60 -8.72
CA ALA A 35 7.07 12.61 -9.66
C ALA A 35 5.55 12.49 -9.64
N VAL A 36 4.96 12.38 -8.45
CA VAL A 36 3.50 12.30 -8.27
C VAL A 36 2.81 13.51 -8.87
N LYS A 37 3.23 14.74 -8.52
CA LYS A 37 2.65 15.97 -9.06
C LYS A 37 2.73 16.06 -10.58
N ALA A 38 3.88 15.71 -11.14
CA ALA A 38 4.08 15.77 -12.58
C ALA A 38 3.25 14.72 -13.33
N LEU A 39 3.12 13.51 -12.78
CA LEU A 39 2.30 12.44 -13.36
C LEU A 39 0.81 12.76 -13.25
N ASP A 40 0.36 13.22 -12.07
CA ASP A 40 -1.02 13.59 -11.82
C ASP A 40 -1.51 14.70 -12.76
N ALA A 41 -0.65 15.67 -13.04
CA ALA A 41 -0.91 16.75 -14.01
C ALA A 41 -1.12 16.25 -15.46
N THR A 42 -0.78 15.01 -15.76
CA THR A 42 -1.05 14.40 -17.08
C THR A 42 -2.38 13.65 -17.15
N HIS A 43 -3.20 13.75 -16.12
CA HIS A 43 -4.53 13.12 -16.04
C HIS A 43 -4.49 11.60 -16.24
N ILE A 44 -3.59 10.95 -15.51
CA ILE A 44 -3.48 9.48 -15.50
C ILE A 44 -4.66 8.84 -14.76
N ASP A 45 -5.05 7.64 -15.17
CA ASP A 45 -6.11 6.86 -14.52
C ASP A 45 -5.60 6.15 -13.26
N LEU A 46 -4.33 5.78 -13.24
CA LEU A 46 -3.70 5.05 -12.15
C LEU A 46 -2.25 5.46 -11.95
N LEU A 47 -1.90 5.81 -10.72
CA LEU A 47 -0.53 6.01 -10.27
C LEU A 47 -0.03 4.73 -9.58
N LEU A 48 0.98 4.10 -10.14
CA LEU A 48 1.69 2.99 -9.49
C LEU A 48 2.93 3.51 -8.76
N PHE A 49 3.14 3.05 -7.53
CA PHE A 49 4.38 3.31 -6.81
C PHE A 49 4.88 2.05 -6.11
N VAL A 50 6.19 1.95 -5.94
CA VAL A 50 6.86 0.85 -5.23
C VAL A 50 7.42 1.39 -3.93
N GLY A 51 7.08 0.78 -2.79
CA GLY A 51 7.59 1.25 -1.51
C GLY A 51 6.85 0.67 -0.30
N GLY A 52 6.97 1.37 0.80
CA GLY A 52 6.27 1.10 2.07
C GLY A 52 5.41 2.28 2.52
N ASP A 53 4.99 2.26 3.79
CA ASP A 53 4.11 3.28 4.38
C ASP A 53 4.67 4.70 4.28
N GLY A 54 5.99 4.87 4.43
CA GLY A 54 6.66 6.16 4.23
C GLY A 54 6.47 6.70 2.81
N THR A 55 6.63 5.85 1.78
CA THR A 55 6.37 6.22 0.39
C THR A 55 4.89 6.55 0.16
N ALA A 56 3.98 5.79 0.76
CA ALA A 56 2.55 6.09 0.68
C ALA A 56 2.22 7.47 1.27
N ARG A 57 2.90 7.90 2.33
CA ARG A 57 2.79 9.26 2.89
C ARG A 57 3.29 10.32 1.93
N ASP A 58 4.42 10.06 1.24
CA ASP A 58 4.97 11.01 0.27
C ASP A 58 4.03 11.15 -0.94
N VAL A 59 3.42 10.05 -1.38
CA VAL A 59 2.37 10.07 -2.41
C VAL A 59 1.16 10.87 -1.93
N LEU A 60 0.65 10.59 -0.73
CA LEU A 60 -0.48 11.31 -0.14
C LEU A 60 -0.23 12.83 -0.04
N ALA A 61 1.00 13.23 0.31
CA ALA A 61 1.37 14.63 0.43
C ALA A 61 1.46 15.37 -0.93
N ALA A 62 1.41 14.64 -2.04
CA ALA A 62 1.66 15.18 -3.37
C ALA A 62 0.49 15.03 -4.35
N VAL A 63 -0.38 14.03 -4.15
CA VAL A 63 -1.62 13.88 -4.93
C VAL A 63 -2.54 15.06 -4.62
N ASP A 64 -3.07 15.66 -5.66
CA ASP A 64 -4.07 16.72 -5.52
C ASP A 64 -5.41 16.09 -5.09
N GLU A 65 -5.97 16.56 -3.99
CA GLU A 65 -7.25 16.08 -3.45
C GLU A 65 -8.44 16.26 -4.41
N PHE A 66 -8.30 17.12 -5.42
CA PHE A 66 -9.33 17.38 -6.42
C PHE A 66 -9.22 16.53 -7.69
N THR A 67 -8.10 15.83 -7.92
CA THR A 67 -7.89 15.08 -9.17
C THR A 67 -8.52 13.70 -9.18
N TYR A 68 -8.87 13.14 -8.04
CA TYR A 68 -9.39 11.78 -7.92
C TYR A 68 -8.51 10.68 -8.55
N THR A 69 -7.24 10.93 -8.73
CA THR A 69 -6.30 9.94 -9.26
C THR A 69 -6.27 8.71 -8.36
N CYS A 70 -6.51 7.55 -8.94
CA CYS A 70 -6.33 6.30 -8.22
C CYS A 70 -4.85 6.00 -8.03
N VAL A 71 -4.50 5.48 -6.88
CA VAL A 71 -3.14 5.02 -6.58
C VAL A 71 -3.13 3.53 -6.28
N LEU A 72 -2.03 2.84 -6.57
CA LEU A 72 -1.81 1.46 -6.16
C LEU A 72 -0.35 1.28 -5.78
N GLY A 73 -0.11 0.92 -4.54
CA GLY A 73 1.21 0.61 -4.03
C GLY A 73 1.60 -0.85 -4.32
N LEU A 74 2.82 -1.04 -4.85
CA LEU A 74 3.47 -2.34 -4.91
C LEU A 74 4.30 -2.51 -3.63
N PRO A 75 4.06 -3.57 -2.85
CA PRO A 75 4.68 -3.72 -1.54
C PRO A 75 6.18 -4.01 -1.67
N ALA A 76 7.02 -3.16 -1.09
CA ALA A 76 8.46 -3.35 -0.95
C ALA A 76 8.93 -3.37 0.51
N GLY A 77 8.00 -3.52 1.46
CA GLY A 77 8.26 -3.57 2.90
C GLY A 77 7.66 -4.81 3.56
N VAL A 78 7.97 -5.03 4.84
CA VAL A 78 7.59 -6.25 5.58
C VAL A 78 6.45 -6.07 6.59
N LYS A 79 6.08 -4.85 6.93
CA LYS A 79 5.00 -4.55 7.89
C LYS A 79 4.30 -3.28 7.46
N MET A 80 3.43 -3.40 6.46
CA MET A 80 2.70 -2.25 5.96
C MET A 80 1.35 -2.14 6.64
N HIS A 81 0.98 -0.91 6.98
CA HIS A 81 -0.23 -0.57 7.71
C HIS A 81 -1.24 0.17 6.84
N SER A 82 -0.79 0.72 5.71
CA SER A 82 -1.65 1.42 4.77
C SER A 82 -2.45 0.46 3.90
N GLY A 83 -3.73 0.76 3.69
CA GLY A 83 -4.62 -0.03 2.84
C GLY A 83 -4.47 0.23 1.34
N VAL A 84 -3.46 0.98 0.92
CA VAL A 84 -3.25 1.39 -0.49
C VAL A 84 -2.39 0.42 -1.29
N PHE A 85 -1.93 -0.67 -0.67
CA PHE A 85 -1.05 -1.65 -1.31
C PHE A 85 -1.81 -2.86 -1.83
N ALA A 86 -1.35 -3.39 -2.96
CA ALA A 86 -1.69 -4.75 -3.36
C ALA A 86 -1.09 -5.78 -2.39
N ILE A 87 -1.70 -6.95 -2.28
CA ILE A 87 -1.17 -8.05 -1.42
C ILE A 87 0.14 -8.62 -1.94
N SER A 88 0.42 -8.47 -3.24
CA SER A 88 1.65 -8.92 -3.90
C SER A 88 1.86 -8.16 -5.22
N PRO A 89 3.06 -8.21 -5.81
CA PRO A 89 3.30 -7.67 -7.16
C PRO A 89 2.41 -8.32 -8.23
N THR A 90 2.14 -9.62 -8.13
CA THR A 90 1.23 -10.31 -9.05
C THR A 90 -0.19 -9.78 -8.93
N ALA A 91 -0.69 -9.60 -7.70
CA ALA A 91 -2.00 -9.01 -7.46
C ALA A 91 -2.10 -7.58 -8.03
N ALA A 92 -1.02 -6.78 -7.93
CA ALA A 92 -0.98 -5.47 -8.56
C ALA A 92 -1.09 -5.55 -10.09
N ALA A 93 -0.40 -6.51 -10.71
CA ALA A 93 -0.49 -6.72 -12.16
C ALA A 93 -1.90 -7.12 -12.60
N ASP A 94 -2.58 -7.99 -11.84
CA ASP A 94 -3.98 -8.37 -12.11
C ASP A 94 -4.93 -7.18 -12.00
N VAL A 95 -4.74 -6.31 -11.00
CA VAL A 95 -5.52 -5.07 -10.86
C VAL A 95 -5.30 -4.14 -12.05
N VAL A 96 -4.06 -3.93 -12.48
CA VAL A 96 -3.72 -3.11 -13.65
C VAL A 96 -4.35 -3.68 -14.92
N ALA A 97 -4.26 -5.00 -15.13
CA ALA A 97 -4.88 -5.67 -16.27
C ALA A 97 -6.40 -5.53 -16.25
N GLY A 98 -7.03 -5.68 -15.08
CA GLY A 98 -8.47 -5.51 -14.90
C GLY A 98 -8.95 -4.09 -15.23
N LEU A 99 -8.20 -3.07 -14.79
CA LEU A 99 -8.48 -1.68 -15.15
C LEU A 99 -8.32 -1.43 -16.65
N ALA A 100 -7.24 -1.89 -17.25
CA ALA A 100 -6.98 -1.73 -18.69
C ALA A 100 -8.03 -2.42 -19.57
N GLN A 101 -8.62 -3.52 -19.10
CA GLN A 101 -9.68 -4.26 -19.77
C GLN A 101 -11.10 -3.73 -19.45
N GLY A 102 -11.21 -2.75 -18.55
CA GLY A 102 -12.50 -2.23 -18.09
C GLY A 102 -13.32 -3.19 -17.21
N SER A 103 -12.70 -4.26 -16.70
CA SER A 103 -13.35 -5.20 -15.77
C SER A 103 -13.30 -4.72 -14.32
N LEU A 104 -12.41 -3.78 -14.00
CA LEU A 104 -12.34 -3.06 -12.74
C LEU A 104 -12.53 -1.56 -13.01
N VAL A 105 -13.61 -0.99 -12.51
CA VAL A 105 -13.98 0.42 -12.76
C VAL A 105 -14.29 1.19 -11.49
N GLY A 106 -14.46 0.49 -10.37
CA GLY A 106 -14.73 1.07 -9.07
C GLY A 106 -13.46 1.60 -8.40
N ARG A 107 -13.65 2.57 -7.50
CA ARG A 107 -12.60 3.08 -6.62
C ARG A 107 -13.12 3.27 -5.21
N ILE A 108 -12.25 3.08 -4.23
CA ILE A 108 -12.56 3.18 -2.82
C ILE A 108 -11.47 3.96 -2.10
N LEU A 109 -11.83 4.71 -1.06
CA LEU A 109 -10.87 5.37 -0.18
C LEU A 109 -10.22 4.36 0.76
N ARG A 110 -8.90 4.44 0.88
CA ARG A 110 -8.10 3.64 1.81
C ARG A 110 -7.16 4.53 2.60
N GLU A 111 -7.02 4.21 3.87
CA GLU A 111 -6.16 4.96 4.78
C GLU A 111 -4.68 4.77 4.46
N VAL A 112 -3.94 5.86 4.58
CA VAL A 112 -2.48 5.87 4.66
C VAL A 112 -2.10 5.95 6.13
N ARG A 113 -1.36 4.95 6.59
CA ARG A 113 -0.87 4.83 7.97
C ARG A 113 0.63 4.63 7.97
N ASP A 114 1.29 5.15 8.99
CA ASP A 114 2.72 4.93 9.20
C ASP A 114 3.03 5.03 10.69
N TYR A 115 4.19 4.55 11.07
CA TYR A 115 4.67 4.64 12.44
C TYR A 115 4.78 6.09 12.90
N VAL A 116 4.45 6.30 14.16
CA VAL A 116 4.75 7.58 14.82
C VAL A 116 6.26 7.65 15.04
N PRO A 117 6.96 8.69 14.55
CA PRO A 117 8.37 8.85 14.79
C PRO A 117 8.66 8.82 16.31
N ALA A 118 9.65 8.05 16.73
CA ALA A 118 10.06 8.05 18.11
C ALA A 118 10.52 9.46 18.52
N VAL A 119 10.05 9.94 19.66
CA VAL A 119 10.53 11.22 20.21
C VAL A 119 12.01 11.04 20.55
N PRO A 120 12.92 11.92 20.08
CA PRO A 120 14.33 11.84 20.43
C PRO A 120 14.50 11.85 21.96
N GLY A 121 15.19 10.85 22.50
CA GLY A 121 15.41 10.71 23.95
C GLY A 121 14.38 9.88 24.71
N ALA A 122 13.32 9.39 24.08
CA ALA A 122 12.42 8.44 24.72
C ALA A 122 13.08 7.06 24.80
N SER A 123 13.21 6.52 26.01
CA SER A 123 13.66 5.14 26.21
C SER A 123 12.62 4.18 25.67
N ILE A 124 12.96 3.42 24.63
CA ILE A 124 12.10 2.37 24.10
C ILE A 124 12.15 1.20 25.09
N SER A 125 11.08 0.99 25.84
CA SER A 125 10.93 -0.24 26.62
C SER A 125 10.71 -1.41 25.68
N LYS A 126 11.23 -2.59 25.99
CA LYS A 126 11.14 -3.82 25.16
C LYS A 126 9.69 -4.31 24.87
N HIS A 127 8.69 -3.66 25.44
CA HIS A 127 7.26 -4.00 25.32
C HIS A 127 6.39 -2.84 24.81
N GLN A 128 7.00 -1.79 24.25
CA GLN A 128 6.22 -0.69 23.71
C GLN A 128 5.69 -1.07 22.32
N THR A 129 4.39 -1.25 22.21
CA THR A 129 3.70 -1.38 20.94
C THR A 129 3.96 -0.12 20.12
N VAL A 130 4.57 -0.26 18.96
CA VAL A 130 4.86 0.89 18.09
C VAL A 130 3.52 1.36 17.54
N ALA A 131 3.08 2.54 17.98
CA ALA A 131 1.82 3.12 17.55
C ALA A 131 1.88 3.55 16.09
N THR A 132 0.86 3.24 15.33
CA THR A 132 0.66 3.79 13.97
C THR A 132 -0.29 4.97 14.02
N LYS A 133 -0.05 5.94 13.14
CA LYS A 133 -0.89 7.13 12.96
C LYS A 133 -1.52 7.11 11.58
N ARG A 134 -2.80 7.48 11.49
CA ARG A 134 -3.47 7.80 10.23
C ARG A 134 -3.00 9.18 9.74
N TYR A 135 -2.60 9.26 8.48
CA TYR A 135 -2.14 10.49 7.82
C TYR A 135 -3.19 11.06 6.87
N GLY A 136 -4.03 10.22 6.29
CA GLY A 136 -5.09 10.60 5.37
C GLY A 136 -5.61 9.40 4.60
N GLU A 137 -6.24 9.65 3.46
CA GLU A 137 -6.82 8.63 2.58
C GLU A 137 -6.47 8.91 1.13
N LEU A 138 -6.34 7.85 0.34
CA LEU A 138 -6.12 7.89 -1.09
C LEU A 138 -7.16 7.02 -1.80
N TRP A 139 -7.55 7.42 -2.99
CA TRP A 139 -8.35 6.59 -3.87
C TRP A 139 -7.53 5.43 -4.40
N VAL A 140 -8.05 4.22 -4.26
CA VAL A 140 -7.46 3.00 -4.84
C VAL A 140 -8.50 2.28 -5.68
N PRO A 141 -8.09 1.45 -6.68
CA PRO A 141 -9.04 0.61 -7.41
C PRO A 141 -9.82 -0.30 -6.46
N GLU A 142 -11.11 -0.44 -6.67
CA GLU A 142 -11.94 -1.39 -5.91
C GLU A 142 -11.69 -2.81 -6.43
N ALA A 143 -10.76 -3.50 -5.81
CA ALA A 143 -10.31 -4.84 -6.18
C ALA A 143 -10.29 -5.76 -4.95
N ALA A 144 -11.45 -6.32 -4.62
CA ALA A 144 -11.60 -7.22 -3.48
C ALA A 144 -10.66 -8.44 -3.61
N GLY A 145 -9.95 -8.76 -2.53
CA GLY A 145 -8.99 -9.87 -2.50
C GLY A 145 -7.60 -9.56 -3.08
N TYR A 146 -7.40 -8.44 -3.77
CA TYR A 146 -6.12 -8.04 -4.33
C TYR A 146 -5.41 -6.94 -3.53
N LEU A 147 -6.15 -6.25 -2.67
CA LEU A 147 -5.61 -5.19 -1.82
C LEU A 147 -5.35 -5.70 -0.41
N GLN A 148 -4.33 -5.15 0.23
CA GLN A 148 -4.07 -5.42 1.64
C GLN A 148 -5.25 -4.94 2.49
N GLN A 149 -5.68 -5.81 3.40
CA GLN A 149 -6.59 -5.39 4.44
C GLN A 149 -5.82 -4.50 5.42
N MET A 150 -6.44 -3.42 5.85
CA MET A 150 -5.84 -2.57 6.88
C MET A 150 -5.65 -3.41 8.14
N LYS A 151 -4.40 -3.49 8.61
CA LYS A 151 -4.14 -4.00 9.96
C LYS A 151 -4.53 -2.89 10.92
N VAL A 152 -5.72 -2.99 11.47
CA VAL A 152 -6.13 -2.17 12.61
C VAL A 152 -5.30 -2.70 13.78
N GLY A 153 -4.31 -1.94 14.23
CA GLY A 153 -3.42 -2.35 15.29
C GLY A 153 -4.02 -2.01 16.65
N GLY A 154 -4.54 -3.00 17.34
CA GLY A 154 -4.97 -2.91 18.73
C GLY A 154 -5.08 -4.30 19.32
N LYS A 155 -4.89 -4.41 20.64
CA LYS A 155 -5.04 -5.67 21.37
C LYS A 155 -6.47 -6.24 21.24
N GLU A 156 -7.44 -5.35 21.01
CA GLU A 156 -8.85 -5.70 20.76
C GLU A 156 -9.05 -6.43 19.42
N ASP A 157 -8.21 -6.14 18.40
CA ASP A 157 -8.32 -6.80 17.11
C ASP A 157 -7.64 -8.17 17.10
N GLU A 158 -6.56 -8.35 17.87
CA GLU A 158 -5.96 -9.67 18.06
C GLU A 158 -6.94 -10.60 18.76
N ASP A 159 -7.65 -10.10 19.78
CA ASP A 159 -8.68 -10.86 20.52
C ASP A 159 -9.86 -11.20 19.59
N LEU A 160 -10.31 -10.29 18.73
CA LEU A 160 -11.37 -10.54 17.74
C LEU A 160 -10.96 -11.59 16.71
N VAL A 161 -9.75 -11.51 16.16
CA VAL A 161 -9.23 -12.51 15.21
C VAL A 161 -9.14 -13.88 15.88
N VAL A 162 -8.64 -13.94 17.12
CA VAL A 162 -8.60 -15.20 17.88
C VAL A 162 -9.99 -15.75 18.12
N GLN A 163 -10.95 -14.91 18.50
CA GLN A 163 -12.35 -15.32 18.70
C GLN A 163 -12.98 -15.83 17.40
N GLU A 164 -12.74 -15.20 16.28
CA GLU A 164 -13.26 -15.60 14.98
C GLU A 164 -12.68 -16.95 14.53
N VAL A 165 -11.37 -17.16 14.72
CA VAL A 165 -10.70 -18.45 14.46
C VAL A 165 -11.24 -19.54 15.37
N VAL A 166 -11.40 -19.27 16.67
CA VAL A 166 -11.97 -20.22 17.63
C VAL A 166 -13.40 -20.56 17.27
N SER A 167 -14.23 -19.57 16.94
CA SER A 167 -15.61 -19.79 16.51
C SER A 167 -15.68 -20.67 15.27
N TYR A 168 -14.83 -20.39 14.27
CA TYR A 168 -14.75 -21.20 13.05
C TYR A 168 -14.42 -22.66 13.36
N PHE A 169 -13.48 -22.94 14.27
CA PHE A 169 -13.16 -24.31 14.67
C PHE A 169 -14.29 -24.96 15.48
N LEU A 170 -14.97 -24.23 16.32
CA LEU A 170 -16.13 -24.75 17.06
C LEU A 170 -17.30 -25.14 16.14
N ASP A 171 -17.49 -24.36 15.08
CA ASP A 171 -18.53 -24.61 14.09
C ASP A 171 -18.17 -25.74 13.09
N ASN A 172 -16.88 -26.09 12.99
CA ASN A 172 -16.37 -27.11 12.04
C ASN A 172 -15.47 -28.13 12.77
N PRO A 173 -15.99 -28.91 13.72
CA PRO A 173 -15.19 -29.82 14.56
C PRO A 173 -14.48 -30.92 13.78
N GLU A 174 -14.95 -31.27 12.60
CA GLU A 174 -14.34 -32.28 11.72
C GLU A 174 -12.95 -31.85 11.20
N ILE A 175 -12.65 -30.55 11.12
CA ILE A 175 -11.38 -30.05 10.58
C ILE A 175 -10.21 -30.38 11.50
N TYR A 176 -10.45 -30.42 12.83
CA TYR A 176 -9.40 -30.63 13.82
C TYR A 176 -9.56 -31.92 14.64
N SER A 177 -10.61 -32.71 14.37
CA SER A 177 -10.84 -33.95 15.07
C SER A 177 -9.61 -34.91 14.95
N GLY A 178 -9.02 -35.25 16.09
CA GLY A 178 -7.80 -36.06 16.16
C GLY A 178 -6.49 -35.37 15.85
N LYS A 179 -6.49 -34.01 15.79
CA LYS A 179 -5.28 -33.20 15.58
C LYS A 179 -5.01 -32.33 16.81
N ALA A 180 -3.73 -32.14 17.15
CA ALA A 180 -3.32 -31.13 18.11
C ALA A 180 -3.24 -29.79 17.41
N LEU A 181 -3.88 -28.77 17.97
CA LEU A 181 -3.71 -27.38 17.58
C LEU A 181 -2.57 -26.80 18.43
N VAL A 182 -1.52 -26.33 17.79
CA VAL A 182 -0.35 -25.69 18.45
C VAL A 182 -0.31 -24.22 18.07
#